data_aa50417e14b5857673df51c9ce8ea624
#
_entry.id   aa50417e14b5857673df51c9ce8ea624
#
_cell.length_a   1.000
_cell.length_b   1.000
_cell.length_c   1.000
_cell.angle_alpha   90.00
_cell.angle_beta   90.00
_cell.angle_gamma   90.00
#
_symmetry.space_group_name_H-M   'P 1'
#
loop_
_entity.id
_entity.type
_entity.pdbx_description
1 polymer ?
#
loop_
_entity_poly.entity_id
_entity_poly.type
_entity_poly.pdbx_seq_one_letter_code
_entity_poly.pdbx_strand_id
1 'polypeptide(L)'
;MTTPDAYSLEIKEKMHMNIKKIGLIAILSLMVCSAWAVPARKDGMLITQPDGSQIMVYQHGDEHFHWMTNDNGEWLKMDPDGFYRVTEALSTEAIETKRMASPRRVIYKETPLNIAPRGLVILVNFQDLTFTTSKEEMDSMLMGEHYTRDYTYTYRGKSYHITSEGSARQYFNDASFGQYNPQLDVIGPVMVKSNMKYYGANNLSGNDKAPETMIKEACELVNDSVDFSQYDNNEDGFVDFVYVIYAGYGEADGGGDNTIWPHAWNLYSAAGQKCEVDGKIIDLYACGNEMDNYTKYHTGIGTFCHEFSHVLGLPDLYETTGNGTHKTMGEWSILDYGPYSNDGNTPPTYSAYERFFMGWFKPRVLT
;
A
#
# COMPACT_ATOMS: atom_id res chain seq x y z
N MET A 1 1.49 45.12 46.65
CA MET A 1 0.95 43.98 47.40
C MET A 1 -0.07 43.28 46.51
N THR A 2 0.34 42.24 45.81
CA THR A 2 -0.56 41.41 45.02
C THR A 2 -1.25 40.42 45.96
N THR A 3 -2.55 40.37 45.92
CA THR A 3 -3.36 39.51 46.79
C THR A 3 -3.12 38.03 46.44
N PRO A 4 -3.14 37.13 47.42
CA PRO A 4 -2.94 35.67 47.22
C PRO A 4 -3.92 35.02 46.23
N ASP A 5 -5.07 35.63 46.00
CA ASP A 5 -6.13 35.13 45.14
C ASP A 5 -5.82 35.21 43.64
N ALA A 6 -5.08 36.24 43.21
CA ALA A 6 -4.73 36.39 41.77
C ALA A 6 -3.76 35.34 41.30
N TYR A 7 -2.80 34.91 42.12
CA TYR A 7 -1.84 33.87 41.81
C TYR A 7 -2.47 32.48 41.73
N SER A 8 -3.44 32.21 42.61
CA SER A 8 -4.21 30.96 42.64
C SER A 8 -5.13 30.80 41.42
N LEU A 9 -5.72 31.89 40.90
CA LEU A 9 -6.52 31.87 39.68
C LEU A 9 -5.67 31.60 38.43
N GLU A 10 -4.51 32.25 38.32
CA GLU A 10 -3.60 32.07 37.16
C GLU A 10 -3.04 30.67 37.09
N ILE A 11 -2.73 30.03 38.21
CA ILE A 11 -2.30 28.61 38.26
C ILE A 11 -3.47 27.69 37.87
N LYS A 12 -4.69 27.94 38.32
CA LYS A 12 -5.88 27.17 37.94
C LYS A 12 -6.20 27.27 36.45
N GLU A 13 -6.10 28.47 35.87
CA GLU A 13 -6.31 28.66 34.43
C GLU A 13 -5.23 27.99 33.59
N LYS A 14 -3.95 28.11 33.95
CA LYS A 14 -2.83 27.40 33.28
C LYS A 14 -2.94 25.89 33.40
N MET A 15 -3.37 25.38 34.55
CA MET A 15 -3.62 23.96 34.76
C MET A 15 -4.83 23.47 33.95
N HIS A 16 -5.90 24.22 33.85
CA HIS A 16 -7.10 23.90 33.04
C HIS A 16 -6.81 23.93 31.55
N MET A 17 -5.97 24.87 31.10
CA MET A 17 -5.51 24.99 29.73
C MET A 17 -4.57 23.83 29.34
N ASN A 18 -3.71 23.39 30.26
CA ASN A 18 -2.86 22.21 30.05
C ASN A 18 -3.65 20.91 30.04
N ILE A 19 -4.67 20.76 30.91
CA ILE A 19 -5.55 19.57 30.93
C ILE A 19 -6.38 19.50 29.63
N LYS A 20 -6.88 20.64 29.12
CA LYS A 20 -7.56 20.69 27.82
C LYS A 20 -6.63 20.39 26.64
N LYS A 21 -5.38 20.86 26.67
CA LYS A 21 -4.37 20.49 25.66
C LYS A 21 -3.96 19.04 25.73
N ILE A 22 -3.78 18.48 26.94
CA ILE A 22 -3.50 17.07 27.15
C ILE A 22 -4.70 16.21 26.74
N GLY A 23 -5.93 16.62 27.06
CA GLY A 23 -7.16 15.96 26.60
C GLY A 23 -7.33 16.03 25.08
N LEU A 24 -6.98 17.14 24.44
CA LEU A 24 -7.02 17.28 22.98
C LEU A 24 -5.92 16.46 22.29
N ILE A 25 -4.72 16.38 22.89
CA ILE A 25 -3.63 15.52 22.39
C ILE A 25 -3.99 14.05 22.63
N ALA A 26 -4.60 13.66 23.74
CA ALA A 26 -5.05 12.30 23.99
C ALA A 26 -6.23 11.88 23.08
N ILE A 27 -7.10 12.82 22.69
CA ILE A 27 -8.17 12.54 21.71
C ILE A 27 -7.61 12.49 20.27
N LEU A 28 -6.56 13.26 19.95
CA LEU A 28 -5.87 13.15 18.67
C LEU A 28 -4.99 11.88 18.57
N SER A 29 -4.53 11.33 19.70
CA SER A 29 -3.75 10.06 19.71
C SER A 29 -4.63 8.81 19.71
N LEU A 30 -5.95 8.94 19.71
CA LEU A 30 -6.93 7.86 19.52
C LEU A 30 -7.48 7.81 18.08
N MET A 31 -6.87 8.50 17.12
CA MET A 31 -7.03 8.12 15.72
C MET A 31 -6.36 6.75 15.52
N VAL A 32 -7.17 5.73 15.58
CA VAL A 32 -6.83 4.35 15.31
C VAL A 32 -6.24 4.30 13.90
N CYS A 33 -4.91 4.20 13.82
CA CYS A 33 -4.24 3.96 12.56
C CYS A 33 -4.62 2.58 12.09
N SER A 34 -5.48 2.47 11.10
CA SER A 34 -5.66 1.27 10.31
C SER A 34 -4.40 1.09 9.44
N ALA A 35 -3.98 -0.11 9.24
CA ALA A 35 -2.93 -0.45 8.29
C ALA A 35 -3.49 -0.36 6.88
N TRP A 36 -2.62 -0.29 5.87
CA TRP A 36 -2.98 0.26 4.57
C TRP A 36 -2.32 -0.51 3.45
N ALA A 37 -3.16 -1.17 2.65
CA ALA A 37 -2.77 -1.88 1.45
C ALA A 37 -3.96 -1.95 0.49
N VAL A 38 -3.71 -2.27 -0.76
CA VAL A 38 -4.81 -2.52 -1.71
C VAL A 38 -5.74 -3.62 -1.18
N PRO A 39 -7.07 -3.46 -1.27
CA PRO A 39 -7.99 -4.55 -0.99
C PRO A 39 -7.83 -5.67 -2.01
N ALA A 40 -8.23 -6.89 -1.67
CA ALA A 40 -8.26 -8.01 -2.61
C ALA A 40 -9.05 -7.65 -3.87
N ARG A 41 -8.52 -8.01 -5.04
CA ARG A 41 -9.21 -7.81 -6.33
C ARG A 41 -10.50 -8.64 -6.38
N LYS A 42 -11.61 -8.02 -6.78
CA LYS A 42 -12.94 -8.66 -6.78
C LYS A 42 -13.17 -9.64 -7.91
N ASP A 43 -12.33 -9.64 -8.94
CA ASP A 43 -12.48 -10.53 -10.07
C ASP A 43 -12.23 -11.99 -9.67
N GLY A 44 -13.10 -12.90 -10.10
CA GLY A 44 -12.92 -14.32 -9.82
C GLY A 44 -11.78 -14.93 -10.64
N MET A 45 -10.98 -15.73 -9.99
CA MET A 45 -9.87 -16.49 -10.59
C MET A 45 -10.30 -17.91 -10.93
N LEU A 46 -10.02 -18.36 -12.14
CA LEU A 46 -10.22 -19.76 -12.52
C LEU A 46 -8.96 -20.56 -12.14
N ILE A 47 -9.08 -21.37 -11.11
CA ILE A 47 -7.97 -22.21 -10.60
C ILE A 47 -8.13 -23.63 -11.10
N THR A 48 -7.04 -24.21 -11.65
CA THR A 48 -6.97 -25.63 -11.99
C THR A 48 -6.44 -26.40 -10.79
N GLN A 49 -7.25 -27.33 -10.30
CA GLN A 49 -6.91 -28.20 -9.17
C GLN A 49 -5.95 -29.33 -9.58
N PRO A 50 -5.27 -30.01 -8.64
CA PRO A 50 -4.32 -31.07 -8.94
C PRO A 50 -4.83 -32.23 -9.79
N ASP A 51 -6.16 -32.48 -9.78
CA ASP A 51 -6.82 -33.50 -10.61
C ASP A 51 -7.22 -32.99 -12.01
N GLY A 52 -6.90 -31.73 -12.33
CA GLY A 52 -7.26 -31.07 -13.57
C GLY A 52 -8.67 -30.45 -13.58
N SER A 53 -9.47 -30.61 -12.54
CA SER A 53 -10.74 -29.90 -12.38
C SER A 53 -10.50 -28.40 -12.19
N GLN A 54 -11.50 -27.61 -12.58
CA GLN A 54 -11.40 -26.15 -12.44
C GLN A 54 -12.47 -25.64 -11.49
N ILE A 55 -12.08 -24.71 -10.64
CA ILE A 55 -12.98 -23.99 -9.74
C ILE A 55 -12.79 -22.48 -9.87
N MET A 56 -13.86 -21.73 -9.66
CA MET A 56 -13.80 -20.29 -9.53
C MET A 56 -13.55 -19.92 -8.08
N VAL A 57 -12.55 -19.07 -7.85
CA VAL A 57 -12.15 -18.59 -6.52
C VAL A 57 -12.19 -17.07 -6.52
N TYR A 58 -12.81 -16.50 -5.50
CA TYR A 58 -12.87 -15.07 -5.25
C TYR A 58 -12.12 -14.77 -3.98
N GLN A 59 -11.17 -13.84 -4.05
CA GLN A 59 -10.41 -13.38 -2.91
C GLN A 59 -11.10 -12.16 -2.27
N HIS A 60 -11.05 -12.07 -0.96
CA HIS A 60 -11.66 -11.02 -0.15
C HIS A 60 -10.69 -10.56 0.94
N GLY A 61 -10.86 -9.33 1.42
CA GLY A 61 -10.10 -8.79 2.53
C GLY A 61 -8.90 -7.95 2.10
N ASP A 62 -7.89 -7.93 2.94
CA ASP A 62 -6.69 -7.14 2.80
C ASP A 62 -5.50 -7.84 3.51
N GLU A 63 -4.35 -7.19 3.61
CA GLU A 63 -3.12 -7.71 4.21
C GLU A 63 -3.26 -8.12 5.69
N HIS A 64 -4.31 -7.64 6.39
CA HIS A 64 -4.55 -7.99 7.78
C HIS A 64 -5.36 -9.25 7.97
N PHE A 65 -6.31 -9.44 7.05
CA PHE A 65 -7.13 -10.64 7.02
C PHE A 65 -7.80 -10.80 5.67
N HIS A 66 -7.54 -11.88 5.01
CA HIS A 66 -8.15 -12.25 3.74
C HIS A 66 -8.67 -13.68 3.77
N TRP A 67 -9.59 -13.99 2.87
CA TRP A 67 -10.18 -15.31 2.70
C TRP A 67 -10.63 -15.51 1.26
N MET A 68 -10.93 -16.73 0.91
CA MET A 68 -11.40 -17.10 -0.43
C MET A 68 -12.80 -17.68 -0.38
N THR A 69 -13.58 -17.47 -1.43
CA THR A 69 -14.90 -18.09 -1.62
C THR A 69 -15.03 -18.69 -3.03
N ASN A 70 -15.99 -19.60 -3.19
CA ASN A 70 -16.42 -20.05 -4.53
C ASN A 70 -17.58 -19.19 -5.07
N ASP A 71 -18.13 -19.57 -6.25
CA ASP A 71 -19.28 -18.91 -6.88
C ASP A 71 -20.55 -18.87 -6.00
N ASN A 72 -20.69 -19.77 -5.03
CA ASN A 72 -21.81 -19.80 -4.10
C ASN A 72 -21.58 -18.94 -2.84
N GLY A 73 -20.40 -18.31 -2.71
CA GLY A 73 -20.00 -17.57 -1.51
C GLY A 73 -19.56 -18.46 -0.35
N GLU A 74 -19.36 -19.77 -0.56
CA GLU A 74 -18.84 -20.67 0.44
C GLU A 74 -17.35 -20.46 0.61
N TRP A 75 -16.88 -20.39 1.86
CA TRP A 75 -15.47 -20.21 2.18
C TRP A 75 -14.64 -21.38 1.71
N LEU A 76 -13.50 -21.08 1.14
CA LEU A 76 -12.53 -22.04 0.63
C LEU A 76 -11.23 -21.99 1.45
N LYS A 77 -10.63 -23.16 1.60
CA LYS A 77 -9.28 -23.32 2.12
C LYS A 77 -8.48 -24.23 1.20
N MET A 78 -7.25 -23.87 0.93
CA MET A 78 -6.31 -24.77 0.25
C MET A 78 -5.73 -25.77 1.25
N ASP A 79 -5.93 -27.06 0.98
CA ASP A 79 -5.38 -28.14 1.78
C ASP A 79 -3.93 -28.45 1.35
N PRO A 80 -3.15 -29.19 2.18
CA PRO A 80 -1.76 -29.54 1.86
C PRO A 80 -1.57 -30.32 0.56
N ASP A 81 -2.63 -30.96 0.04
CA ASP A 81 -2.64 -31.68 -1.24
C ASP A 81 -2.87 -30.74 -2.47
N GLY A 82 -3.03 -29.44 -2.22
CA GLY A 82 -3.24 -28.40 -3.23
C GLY A 82 -4.67 -28.22 -3.72
N PHE A 83 -5.64 -28.91 -3.10
CA PHE A 83 -7.05 -28.71 -3.42
C PHE A 83 -7.68 -27.61 -2.60
N TYR A 84 -8.46 -26.76 -3.24
CA TYR A 84 -9.39 -25.87 -2.55
C TYR A 84 -10.65 -26.61 -2.16
N ARG A 85 -10.97 -26.63 -0.87
CA ARG A 85 -12.19 -27.27 -0.32
C ARG A 85 -13.00 -26.30 0.51
N VAL A 86 -14.30 -26.52 0.51
CA VAL A 86 -15.23 -25.73 1.33
C VAL A 86 -14.89 -25.92 2.81
N THR A 87 -14.82 -24.82 3.53
CA THR A 87 -14.55 -24.76 4.97
C THR A 87 -15.62 -23.92 5.67
N GLU A 88 -15.66 -24.01 7.00
CA GLU A 88 -16.56 -23.19 7.80
C GLU A 88 -16.11 -21.71 7.80
N ALA A 89 -17.06 -20.81 7.54
CA ALA A 89 -16.82 -19.37 7.58
C ALA A 89 -16.54 -18.92 9.02
N LEU A 90 -15.61 -17.99 9.19
CA LEU A 90 -15.41 -17.34 10.48
C LEU A 90 -16.56 -16.38 10.79
N SER A 91 -16.88 -16.22 12.07
CA SER A 91 -17.80 -15.19 12.51
C SER A 91 -17.18 -13.79 12.33
N THR A 92 -18.02 -12.76 12.17
CA THR A 92 -17.56 -11.37 12.12
C THR A 92 -16.67 -11.01 13.30
N GLU A 93 -17.02 -11.44 14.53
CA GLU A 93 -16.20 -11.21 15.71
C GLU A 93 -14.82 -11.88 15.62
N ALA A 94 -14.73 -13.08 15.05
CA ALA A 94 -13.45 -13.76 14.83
C ALA A 94 -12.60 -13.06 13.79
N ILE A 95 -13.21 -12.53 12.73
CA ILE A 95 -12.53 -11.71 11.70
C ILE A 95 -11.98 -10.45 12.35
N GLU A 96 -12.81 -9.67 13.05
CA GLU A 96 -12.38 -8.47 13.75
C GLU A 96 -11.24 -8.75 14.76
N THR A 97 -11.32 -9.85 15.50
CA THR A 97 -10.27 -10.25 16.45
C THR A 97 -8.95 -10.51 15.73
N LYS A 98 -8.96 -11.20 14.58
CA LYS A 98 -7.76 -11.44 13.77
C LYS A 98 -7.17 -10.12 13.24
N ARG A 99 -7.99 -9.24 12.68
CA ARG A 99 -7.58 -7.92 12.19
C ARG A 99 -6.98 -7.05 13.29
N MET A 100 -7.57 -7.07 14.49
CA MET A 100 -7.04 -6.33 15.65
C MET A 100 -5.71 -6.88 16.17
N ALA A 101 -5.43 -8.17 15.96
CA ALA A 101 -4.18 -8.80 16.35
C ALA A 101 -3.03 -8.53 15.37
N SER A 102 -3.33 -8.09 14.16
CA SER A 102 -2.31 -7.70 13.17
C SER A 102 -1.55 -6.46 13.64
N PRO A 103 -0.24 -6.39 13.40
CA PRO A 103 0.55 -5.19 13.66
C PRO A 103 -0.06 -3.98 12.97
N ARG A 104 0.15 -2.78 13.51
CA ARG A 104 -0.38 -1.54 12.94
C ARG A 104 0.76 -0.61 12.56
N ARG A 105 0.63 0.00 11.40
CA ARG A 105 1.56 1.01 10.93
C ARG A 105 1.54 2.24 11.84
N VAL A 106 2.70 2.85 12.04
CA VAL A 106 2.85 4.16 12.68
C VAL A 106 2.87 5.23 11.58
N ILE A 107 1.93 6.17 11.62
CA ILE A 107 1.92 7.31 10.71
C ILE A 107 2.73 8.43 11.35
N TYR A 108 3.82 8.80 10.70
CA TYR A 108 4.50 10.05 10.98
C TYR A 108 3.85 11.15 10.13
N LYS A 109 3.34 12.17 10.79
CA LYS A 109 2.54 13.23 10.18
C LYS A 109 3.31 14.19 9.26
N GLU A 110 4.57 13.96 9.03
CA GLU A 110 5.48 14.96 8.47
C GLU A 110 6.23 14.49 7.21
N THR A 111 5.60 13.66 6.36
CA THR A 111 6.14 13.57 5.00
C THR A 111 6.02 14.94 4.36
N PRO A 112 7.13 15.59 3.98
CA PRO A 112 7.06 16.94 3.44
C PRO A 112 6.26 16.91 2.15
N LEU A 113 5.17 17.65 2.09
CA LEU A 113 4.47 17.95 0.85
C LEU A 113 5.28 18.99 0.08
N ASN A 114 6.57 18.71 -0.15
CA ASN A 114 7.39 19.52 -1.03
C ASN A 114 6.84 19.39 -2.45
N ILE A 115 6.89 20.46 -3.21
CA ILE A 115 6.35 20.52 -4.58
C ILE A 115 6.94 19.40 -5.47
N ALA A 116 8.18 19.01 -5.25
CA ALA A 116 8.87 17.96 -6.01
C ALA A 116 9.80 17.12 -5.10
N PRO A 117 9.25 16.31 -4.17
CA PRO A 117 10.08 15.48 -3.32
C PRO A 117 10.77 14.40 -4.15
N ARG A 118 12.00 14.07 -3.79
CA ARG A 118 12.74 12.97 -4.37
C ARG A 118 12.45 11.68 -3.60
N GLY A 119 12.15 10.59 -4.32
CA GLY A 119 11.85 9.28 -3.76
C GLY A 119 12.61 8.18 -4.46
N LEU A 120 12.86 7.08 -3.74
CA LEU A 120 13.60 5.95 -4.23
C LEU A 120 12.66 4.78 -4.54
N VAL A 121 12.75 4.24 -5.76
CA VAL A 121 12.07 3.01 -6.18
C VAL A 121 13.11 1.95 -6.49
N ILE A 122 13.07 0.82 -5.78
CA ILE A 122 14.02 -0.28 -5.96
C ILE A 122 13.29 -1.47 -6.60
N LEU A 123 13.80 -1.95 -7.73
CA LEU A 123 13.33 -3.17 -8.37
C LEU A 123 14.03 -4.37 -7.73
N VAL A 124 13.28 -5.43 -7.38
CA VAL A 124 13.78 -6.58 -6.63
C VAL A 124 13.51 -7.89 -7.35
N ASN A 125 14.56 -8.68 -7.54
CA ASN A 125 14.54 -10.08 -7.95
C ASN A 125 14.65 -10.99 -6.73
N PHE A 126 13.99 -12.16 -6.81
CA PHE A 126 14.16 -13.28 -5.88
C PHE A 126 15.05 -14.36 -6.47
N GLN A 127 15.55 -15.29 -5.65
CA GLN A 127 16.39 -16.39 -6.13
C GLN A 127 15.67 -17.34 -7.11
N ASP A 128 14.35 -17.39 -7.05
CA ASP A 128 13.49 -18.24 -7.89
C ASP A 128 12.67 -17.44 -8.91
N LEU A 129 12.72 -16.09 -8.88
CA LEU A 129 11.89 -15.25 -9.74
C LEU A 129 12.59 -13.93 -10.05
N THR A 130 12.66 -13.59 -11.33
CA THR A 130 13.30 -12.36 -11.80
C THR A 130 12.33 -11.50 -12.59
N PHE A 131 12.59 -10.20 -12.59
CA PHE A 131 11.88 -9.25 -13.44
C PHE A 131 11.86 -9.67 -14.89
N THR A 132 10.73 -9.54 -15.53
CA THR A 132 10.51 -9.74 -16.97
C THR A 132 10.33 -8.42 -17.70
N THR A 133 9.91 -7.39 -16.99
CA THR A 133 9.76 -6.03 -17.51
C THR A 133 11.09 -5.30 -17.46
N SER A 134 11.43 -4.54 -18.49
CA SER A 134 12.67 -3.77 -18.48
C SER A 134 12.64 -2.62 -17.47
N LYS A 135 13.82 -2.23 -16.98
CA LYS A 135 13.93 -1.05 -16.10
C LYS A 135 13.44 0.22 -16.77
N GLU A 136 13.73 0.38 -18.06
CA GLU A 136 13.31 1.52 -18.88
C GLU A 136 11.78 1.63 -18.99
N GLU A 137 11.09 0.49 -19.06
CA GLU A 137 9.63 0.45 -19.05
C GLU A 137 9.08 0.85 -17.66
N MET A 138 9.68 0.36 -16.57
CA MET A 138 9.31 0.77 -15.21
C MET A 138 9.57 2.27 -14.98
N ASP A 139 10.71 2.79 -15.43
CA ASP A 139 11.02 4.22 -15.41
C ASP A 139 9.95 5.02 -16.17
N SER A 140 9.58 4.57 -17.37
CA SER A 140 8.58 5.24 -18.21
C SER A 140 7.20 5.23 -17.57
N MET A 141 6.79 4.10 -16.98
CA MET A 141 5.52 3.97 -16.26
C MET A 141 5.45 4.91 -15.05
N LEU A 142 6.55 5.09 -14.33
CA LEU A 142 6.58 5.92 -13.14
C LEU A 142 6.81 7.40 -13.44
N MET A 143 7.67 7.73 -14.41
CA MET A 143 8.20 9.09 -14.62
C MET A 143 7.98 9.67 -16.00
N GLY A 144 7.55 8.87 -16.99
CA GLY A 144 7.41 9.32 -18.40
C GLY A 144 6.44 10.48 -18.54
N GLU A 145 6.81 11.48 -19.36
CA GLU A 145 5.95 12.65 -19.62
C GLU A 145 4.76 12.33 -20.54
N HIS A 146 4.91 11.33 -21.41
CA HIS A 146 3.89 10.90 -22.37
C HIS A 146 3.77 9.37 -22.39
N TYR A 147 3.79 8.78 -21.21
CA TYR A 147 3.65 7.34 -21.08
C TYR A 147 2.27 6.90 -21.54
N THR A 148 2.23 5.90 -22.41
CA THR A 148 1.00 5.33 -22.94
C THR A 148 1.09 3.81 -22.92
N ARG A 149 -0.05 3.16 -22.71
CA ARG A 149 -0.19 1.71 -22.85
C ARG A 149 -1.30 1.40 -23.84
N ASP A 150 -1.03 0.42 -24.68
CA ASP A 150 -1.99 -0.09 -25.67
C ASP A 150 -1.70 -1.59 -25.86
N TYR A 151 -2.54 -2.45 -25.25
CA TYR A 151 -2.39 -3.89 -25.38
C TYR A 151 -3.72 -4.62 -25.29
N THR A 152 -3.74 -5.86 -25.78
CA THR A 152 -4.90 -6.74 -25.70
C THR A 152 -4.53 -8.02 -24.98
N TYR A 153 -5.37 -8.45 -24.06
CA TYR A 153 -5.22 -9.72 -23.38
C TYR A 153 -6.51 -10.55 -23.49
N THR A 154 -6.39 -11.85 -23.24
CA THR A 154 -7.56 -12.75 -23.25
C THR A 154 -7.69 -13.38 -21.88
N TYR A 155 -8.86 -13.18 -21.26
CA TYR A 155 -9.21 -13.81 -20.00
C TYR A 155 -10.54 -14.56 -20.15
N ARG A 156 -10.57 -15.84 -19.78
CA ARG A 156 -11.76 -16.70 -19.86
C ARG A 156 -12.39 -16.73 -21.28
N GLY A 157 -11.56 -16.75 -22.31
CA GLY A 157 -12.01 -16.77 -23.71
C GLY A 157 -12.59 -15.47 -24.24
N LYS A 158 -12.53 -14.38 -23.45
CA LYS A 158 -12.98 -13.04 -23.83
C LYS A 158 -11.77 -12.13 -23.99
N SER A 159 -11.73 -11.39 -25.08
CA SER A 159 -10.67 -10.39 -25.34
C SER A 159 -11.02 -9.04 -24.70
N TYR A 160 -10.02 -8.44 -24.08
CA TYR A 160 -10.05 -7.11 -23.50
C TYR A 160 -8.95 -6.27 -24.10
N HIS A 161 -9.26 -5.04 -24.42
CA HIS A 161 -8.33 -4.08 -24.98
C HIS A 161 -8.14 -2.93 -23.99
N ILE A 162 -6.89 -2.68 -23.61
CA ILE A 162 -6.51 -1.67 -22.63
C ILE A 162 -5.78 -0.55 -23.34
N THR A 163 -6.22 0.67 -23.11
CA THR A 163 -5.51 1.89 -23.48
C THR A 163 -5.44 2.80 -22.27
N SER A 164 -4.29 3.41 -22.03
CA SER A 164 -4.14 4.42 -20.98
C SER A 164 -3.06 5.44 -21.36
N GLU A 165 -3.15 6.62 -20.76
CA GLU A 165 -2.17 7.71 -20.88
C GLU A 165 -1.82 8.20 -19.47
N GLY A 166 -0.56 8.59 -19.30
CA GLY A 166 -0.03 9.18 -18.08
C GLY A 166 0.76 8.21 -17.22
N SER A 167 1.85 8.71 -16.65
CA SER A 167 2.68 8.04 -15.67
C SER A 167 2.17 8.28 -14.24
N ALA A 168 2.74 7.56 -13.26
CA ALA A 168 2.44 7.80 -11.84
C ALA A 168 2.77 9.25 -11.44
N ARG A 169 3.90 9.80 -11.89
CA ARG A 169 4.25 11.21 -11.66
C ARG A 169 3.19 12.15 -12.20
N GLN A 170 2.71 11.92 -13.43
CA GLN A 170 1.67 12.74 -14.04
C GLN A 170 0.36 12.64 -13.27
N TYR A 171 -0.01 11.43 -12.80
CA TYR A 171 -1.17 11.22 -11.93
C TYR A 171 -1.12 12.13 -10.69
N PHE A 172 -0.01 12.14 -9.96
CA PHE A 172 0.12 12.98 -8.76
C PHE A 172 0.13 14.48 -9.08
N ASN A 173 0.80 14.87 -10.16
CA ASN A 173 0.81 16.26 -10.62
C ASN A 173 -0.60 16.76 -10.95
N ASP A 174 -1.37 16.00 -11.71
CA ASP A 174 -2.73 16.35 -12.12
C ASP A 174 -3.70 16.29 -10.93
N ALA A 175 -3.61 15.26 -10.11
CA ALA A 175 -4.44 15.07 -8.93
C ALA A 175 -4.27 16.19 -7.89
N SER A 176 -3.07 16.77 -7.80
CA SER A 176 -2.73 17.87 -6.90
C SER A 176 -2.91 19.27 -7.50
N PHE A 177 -3.37 19.37 -8.75
CA PHE A 177 -3.40 20.64 -9.50
C PHE A 177 -2.00 21.26 -9.68
N GLY A 178 -0.98 20.45 -9.92
CA GLY A 178 0.40 20.85 -10.09
C GLY A 178 1.16 21.19 -8.81
N GLN A 179 0.56 20.93 -7.63
CA GLN A 179 1.18 21.25 -6.34
C GLN A 179 2.12 20.14 -5.83
N TYR A 180 2.03 18.93 -6.38
CA TYR A 180 2.86 17.79 -6.01
C TYR A 180 3.33 17.06 -7.27
N ASN A 181 4.64 17.03 -7.51
CA ASN A 181 5.25 16.48 -8.69
C ASN A 181 6.50 15.65 -8.30
N PRO A 182 6.32 14.43 -7.78
CA PRO A 182 7.41 13.63 -7.24
C PRO A 182 8.46 13.32 -8.30
N GLN A 183 9.72 13.25 -7.87
CA GLN A 183 10.86 12.80 -8.67
C GLN A 183 11.29 11.42 -8.14
N LEU A 184 11.03 10.37 -8.91
CA LEU A 184 11.28 8.99 -8.51
C LEU A 184 12.50 8.45 -9.24
N ASP A 185 13.51 8.04 -8.50
CA ASP A 185 14.69 7.36 -9.05
C ASP A 185 14.47 5.85 -9.01
N VAL A 186 14.43 5.21 -10.17
CA VAL A 186 14.26 3.76 -10.29
C VAL A 186 15.61 3.08 -10.39
N ILE A 187 15.91 2.19 -9.46
CA ILE A 187 17.19 1.48 -9.33
C ILE A 187 16.99 -0.03 -9.35
N GLY A 188 17.98 -0.75 -9.77
CA GLY A 188 17.95 -2.22 -9.84
C GLY A 188 17.67 -2.76 -11.26
N PRO A 189 17.15 -4.00 -11.39
CA PRO A 189 16.75 -4.89 -10.30
C PRO A 189 17.93 -5.47 -9.51
N VAL A 190 17.79 -5.53 -8.19
CA VAL A 190 18.74 -6.20 -7.30
C VAL A 190 18.22 -7.57 -6.87
N MET A 191 19.13 -8.50 -6.55
CA MET A 191 18.78 -9.88 -6.16
C MET A 191 18.84 -10.02 -4.64
N VAL A 192 17.68 -10.22 -3.99
CA VAL A 192 17.64 -10.52 -2.55
C VAL A 192 18.03 -11.95 -2.24
N LYS A 193 18.28 -12.26 -0.98
CA LYS A 193 18.95 -13.51 -0.55
C LYS A 193 18.10 -14.77 -0.67
N SER A 194 16.77 -14.63 -0.68
CA SER A 194 15.84 -15.77 -0.60
C SER A 194 14.84 -15.80 -1.75
N ASN A 195 14.06 -16.88 -1.80
CA ASN A 195 12.93 -17.05 -2.72
C ASN A 195 11.74 -16.17 -2.30
N MET A 196 10.84 -15.84 -3.23
CA MET A 196 9.59 -15.12 -2.97
C MET A 196 8.86 -15.67 -1.74
N LYS A 197 8.68 -16.98 -1.68
CA LYS A 197 8.00 -17.67 -0.58
C LYS A 197 8.59 -17.40 0.80
N TYR A 198 9.86 -17.10 0.93
CA TYR A 198 10.48 -16.78 2.22
C TYR A 198 9.92 -15.49 2.80
N TYR A 199 9.71 -14.49 1.94
CA TYR A 199 9.23 -13.16 2.33
C TYR A 199 7.70 -13.11 2.41
N GLY A 200 7.00 -13.68 1.42
CA GLY A 200 5.57 -13.52 1.20
C GLY A 200 4.69 -14.66 1.71
N ALA A 201 5.26 -15.87 2.01
CA ALA A 201 4.35 -16.93 2.46
C ALA A 201 3.62 -16.56 3.75
N ASN A 202 2.32 -16.80 3.79
CA ASN A 202 1.49 -16.50 4.92
C ASN A 202 1.91 -17.25 6.21
N ASN A 203 1.94 -16.53 7.32
CA ASN A 203 2.12 -17.07 8.66
C ASN A 203 0.79 -17.66 9.19
N LEU A 204 0.77 -18.15 10.43
CA LEU A 204 -0.43 -18.74 11.03
C LEU A 204 -1.61 -17.74 11.20
N SER A 205 -1.32 -16.47 11.16
CA SER A 205 -2.34 -15.41 11.24
C SER A 205 -2.88 -15.00 9.87
N GLY A 206 -2.24 -15.44 8.77
CA GLY A 206 -2.60 -15.10 7.40
C GLY A 206 -1.87 -13.86 6.86
N ASN A 207 -0.84 -13.37 7.55
CA ASN A 207 -0.02 -12.26 7.07
C ASN A 207 1.28 -12.76 6.46
N ASP A 208 1.88 -12.00 5.57
CA ASP A 208 3.21 -12.23 5.03
C ASP A 208 4.26 -12.45 6.12
N LYS A 209 5.22 -13.33 5.87
CA LYS A 209 6.20 -13.71 6.90
C LYS A 209 7.26 -12.67 7.19
N ALA A 210 7.82 -12.07 6.15
CA ALA A 210 8.99 -11.21 6.31
C ALA A 210 9.18 -10.22 5.13
N PRO A 211 8.14 -9.53 4.65
CA PRO A 211 8.28 -8.58 3.55
C PRO A 211 9.22 -7.42 3.92
N GLU A 212 9.22 -6.99 5.19
CA GLU A 212 10.12 -5.96 5.71
C GLU A 212 11.60 -6.36 5.61
N THR A 213 11.90 -7.66 5.66
CA THR A 213 13.27 -8.17 5.45
C THR A 213 13.70 -7.97 4.00
N MET A 214 12.79 -8.17 3.02
CA MET A 214 13.05 -7.87 1.61
C MET A 214 13.38 -6.40 1.41
N ILE A 215 12.60 -5.50 2.00
CA ILE A 215 12.82 -4.06 1.90
C ILE A 215 14.20 -3.67 2.44
N LYS A 216 14.55 -4.16 3.63
CA LYS A 216 15.84 -3.93 4.24
C LYS A 216 17.00 -4.44 3.37
N GLU A 217 16.92 -5.68 2.89
CA GLU A 217 17.93 -6.25 2.00
C GLU A 217 18.08 -5.45 0.70
N ALA A 218 16.97 -4.99 0.12
CA ALA A 218 16.99 -4.17 -1.10
C ALA A 218 17.74 -2.86 -0.86
N CYS A 219 17.46 -2.16 0.24
CA CYS A 219 18.16 -0.93 0.59
C CYS A 219 19.66 -1.16 0.83
N GLU A 220 20.02 -2.22 1.56
CA GLU A 220 21.42 -2.59 1.79
C GLU A 220 22.17 -2.91 0.49
N LEU A 221 21.50 -3.57 -0.47
CA LEU A 221 22.11 -3.95 -1.75
C LEU A 221 22.38 -2.77 -2.68
N VAL A 222 21.61 -1.71 -2.61
CA VAL A 222 21.81 -0.52 -3.46
C VAL A 222 22.69 0.56 -2.81
N ASN A 223 23.05 0.41 -1.55
CA ASN A 223 23.74 1.43 -0.75
C ASN A 223 25.06 1.91 -1.38
N ASP A 224 25.82 1.04 -2.03
CA ASP A 224 27.08 1.43 -2.70
C ASP A 224 26.88 2.29 -3.96
N SER A 225 25.64 2.32 -4.51
CA SER A 225 25.30 3.01 -5.75
C SER A 225 24.30 4.16 -5.57
N VAL A 226 23.74 4.29 -4.38
CA VAL A 226 22.69 5.27 -4.04
C VAL A 226 23.12 6.05 -2.82
N ASP A 227 23.11 7.37 -2.89
CA ASP A 227 23.27 8.24 -1.75
C ASP A 227 21.91 8.52 -1.11
N PHE A 228 21.60 7.82 -0.03
CA PHE A 228 20.31 7.91 0.65
C PHE A 228 20.05 9.27 1.30
N SER A 229 21.08 10.10 1.49
CA SER A 229 20.88 11.46 2.01
C SER A 229 20.06 12.35 1.08
N GLN A 230 19.98 12.01 -0.22
CA GLN A 230 19.22 12.74 -1.23
C GLN A 230 17.71 12.51 -1.13
N TYR A 231 17.26 11.53 -0.35
CA TYR A 231 15.86 11.16 -0.15
C TYR A 231 15.32 11.56 1.23
N ASP A 232 16.10 12.28 2.01
CA ASP A 232 15.69 12.98 3.23
C ASP A 232 15.43 14.45 2.86
N ASN A 233 14.23 14.72 2.30
CA ASN A 233 13.89 16.02 1.70
C ASN A 233 13.68 17.11 2.76
N ASN A 234 13.46 16.75 4.03
CA ASN A 234 13.23 17.67 5.14
C ASN A 234 14.41 17.76 6.12
N GLU A 235 15.48 17.00 5.89
CA GLU A 235 16.70 16.95 6.70
C GLU A 235 16.46 16.51 8.16
N ASP A 236 15.48 15.64 8.42
CA ASP A 236 15.15 15.13 9.76
C ASP A 236 15.92 13.87 10.15
N GLY A 237 16.72 13.33 9.23
CA GLY A 237 17.54 12.13 9.43
C GLY A 237 16.87 10.83 9.00
N PHE A 238 15.63 10.91 8.49
CA PHE A 238 14.92 9.79 7.92
C PHE A 238 14.85 9.92 6.39
N VAL A 239 14.92 8.79 5.70
CA VAL A 239 14.51 8.73 4.30
C VAL A 239 13.00 8.87 4.26
N ASP A 240 12.47 9.83 3.51
CA ASP A 240 11.02 10.12 3.50
C ASP A 240 10.20 8.90 3.09
N PHE A 241 10.65 8.15 2.08
CA PHE A 241 10.10 6.84 1.74
C PHE A 241 11.00 6.06 0.79
N VAL A 242 10.83 4.73 0.82
CA VAL A 242 11.33 3.80 -0.18
C VAL A 242 10.15 3.01 -0.75
N TYR A 243 10.10 2.85 -2.06
CA TYR A 243 9.16 1.94 -2.71
C TYR A 243 9.91 0.75 -3.29
N VAL A 244 9.43 -0.47 -3.06
CA VAL A 244 9.98 -1.67 -3.68
C VAL A 244 8.97 -2.24 -4.66
N ILE A 245 9.36 -2.39 -5.93
CA ILE A 245 8.60 -3.20 -6.89
C ILE A 245 9.30 -4.56 -6.97
N TYR A 246 8.61 -5.61 -6.58
CA TYR A 246 9.15 -6.97 -6.58
C TYR A 246 8.70 -7.78 -7.80
N ALA A 247 9.57 -8.66 -8.29
CA ALA A 247 9.31 -9.51 -9.46
C ALA A 247 8.08 -10.40 -9.28
N GLY A 248 7.30 -10.57 -10.34
CA GLY A 248 6.16 -11.47 -10.42
C GLY A 248 4.85 -10.90 -9.91
N TYR A 249 3.95 -11.78 -9.46
CA TYR A 249 2.57 -11.47 -9.08
C TYR A 249 2.45 -11.12 -7.61
N GLY A 250 1.44 -10.29 -7.27
CA GLY A 250 1.06 -9.97 -5.91
C GLY A 250 -0.06 -10.87 -5.37
N GLU A 251 -0.15 -11.01 -4.04
CA GLU A 251 -1.19 -11.82 -3.43
C GLU A 251 -2.57 -11.17 -3.62
N ALA A 252 -2.69 -9.85 -3.51
CA ALA A 252 -3.94 -9.11 -3.63
C ALA A 252 -4.67 -9.31 -4.96
N ASP A 253 -3.96 -9.60 -6.04
CA ASP A 253 -4.50 -9.89 -7.36
C ASP A 253 -4.40 -11.38 -7.76
N GLY A 254 -4.30 -12.25 -6.75
CA GLY A 254 -4.38 -13.69 -6.92
C GLY A 254 -3.08 -14.40 -7.27
N GLY A 255 -1.93 -13.85 -6.91
CA GLY A 255 -0.64 -14.51 -7.02
C GLY A 255 -0.50 -15.77 -6.13
N GLY A 256 -1.35 -15.86 -5.11
CA GLY A 256 -1.44 -16.99 -4.17
C GLY A 256 -0.63 -16.79 -2.89
N ASP A 257 -0.93 -17.60 -1.86
CA ASP A 257 -0.45 -17.50 -0.46
C ASP A 257 1.09 -17.53 -0.28
N ASN A 258 1.87 -17.68 -1.34
CA ASN A 258 3.33 -17.66 -1.30
C ASN A 258 3.93 -16.38 -1.92
N THR A 259 3.08 -15.46 -2.34
CA THR A 259 3.50 -14.14 -2.86
C THR A 259 3.25 -13.06 -1.82
N ILE A 260 3.77 -11.87 -2.04
CA ILE A 260 3.68 -10.75 -1.11
C ILE A 260 2.40 -9.95 -1.43
N TRP A 261 1.69 -9.53 -0.39
CA TRP A 261 0.61 -8.57 -0.52
C TRP A 261 1.20 -7.16 -0.71
N PRO A 262 0.83 -6.39 -1.77
CA PRO A 262 1.22 -4.98 -1.88
C PRO A 262 0.73 -4.18 -0.67
N HIS A 263 1.63 -3.43 -0.03
CA HIS A 263 1.31 -2.68 1.19
C HIS A 263 2.29 -1.54 1.46
N ALA A 264 1.89 -0.63 2.34
CA ALA A 264 2.76 0.38 2.91
C ALA A 264 2.92 0.18 4.42
N TRP A 265 4.17 0.22 4.93
CA TRP A 265 4.49 -0.12 6.31
C TRP A 265 5.70 0.62 6.86
N ASN A 266 6.10 0.27 8.10
CA ASN A 266 7.27 0.81 8.79
C ASN A 266 8.26 -0.31 9.16
N LEU A 267 9.54 -0.16 8.79
CA LEU A 267 10.59 -1.12 9.15
C LEU A 267 10.87 -1.15 10.64
N TYR A 268 11.14 0.01 11.24
CA TYR A 268 11.56 0.09 12.63
C TYR A 268 10.37 0.19 13.59
N SER A 269 9.49 1.16 13.37
CA SER A 269 8.44 1.47 14.33
C SER A 269 7.32 0.43 14.40
N ALA A 270 7.07 -0.34 13.34
CA ALA A 270 6.08 -1.42 13.34
C ALA A 270 6.69 -2.83 13.32
N ALA A 271 7.71 -3.08 12.49
CA ALA A 271 8.35 -4.40 12.40
C ALA A 271 9.57 -4.58 13.29
N GLY A 272 10.05 -3.51 13.96
CA GLY A 272 11.21 -3.57 14.85
C GLY A 272 12.54 -3.80 14.14
N GLN A 273 12.59 -3.63 12.81
CA GLN A 273 13.80 -3.82 12.01
C GLN A 273 14.49 -2.49 11.74
N LYS A 274 15.69 -2.28 12.32
CA LYS A 274 16.49 -1.10 12.03
C LYS A 274 17.20 -1.25 10.68
N CYS A 275 16.99 -0.30 9.78
CA CYS A 275 17.74 -0.11 8.55
C CYS A 275 18.36 1.30 8.57
N GLU A 276 19.68 1.38 8.59
CA GLU A 276 20.43 2.64 8.59
C GLU A 276 21.50 2.58 7.51
N VAL A 277 21.43 3.51 6.56
CA VAL A 277 22.33 3.62 5.40
C VAL A 277 22.69 5.10 5.23
N ASP A 278 23.95 5.40 4.91
CA ASP A 278 24.48 6.77 4.75
C ASP A 278 24.15 7.71 5.93
N GLY A 279 24.03 7.16 7.15
CA GLY A 279 23.63 7.91 8.35
C GLY A 279 22.17 8.33 8.37
N LYS A 280 21.33 7.78 7.48
CA LYS A 280 19.89 7.99 7.43
C LYS A 280 19.13 6.73 7.85
N ILE A 281 17.99 6.91 8.50
CA ILE A 281 17.11 5.82 8.92
C ILE A 281 16.05 5.61 7.87
N ILE A 282 15.86 4.37 7.42
CA ILE A 282 14.72 3.97 6.60
C ILE A 282 13.67 3.35 7.51
N ASP A 283 12.50 3.97 7.58
CA ASP A 283 11.36 3.45 8.35
C ASP A 283 10.12 3.29 7.47
N LEU A 284 9.69 4.34 6.80
CA LEU A 284 8.53 4.32 5.94
C LEU A 284 8.85 3.67 4.58
N TYR A 285 8.08 2.66 4.22
CA TYR A 285 8.18 2.02 2.92
C TYR A 285 6.81 1.65 2.36
N ALA A 286 6.78 1.43 1.05
CA ALA A 286 5.69 0.74 0.37
C ALA A 286 6.26 -0.32 -0.58
N CYS A 287 5.44 -1.28 -0.98
CA CYS A 287 5.82 -2.25 -1.99
C CYS A 287 4.63 -2.66 -2.87
N GLY A 288 4.96 -3.14 -4.07
CA GLY A 288 3.98 -3.66 -5.02
C GLY A 288 4.62 -4.63 -6.00
N ASN A 289 3.78 -5.38 -6.71
CA ASN A 289 4.20 -6.41 -7.65
C ASN A 289 4.51 -5.85 -9.04
N GLU A 290 5.37 -6.55 -9.77
CA GLU A 290 5.67 -6.26 -11.17
C GLU A 290 4.50 -6.64 -12.10
N MET A 291 3.93 -7.84 -11.94
CA MET A 291 3.03 -8.47 -12.91
C MET A 291 1.59 -8.55 -12.40
N ASP A 292 0.65 -8.19 -13.26
CA ASP A 292 -0.78 -8.41 -13.03
C ASP A 292 -1.18 -9.85 -13.40
N ASN A 293 -1.83 -10.54 -12.46
CA ASN A 293 -2.16 -11.96 -12.63
C ASN A 293 -3.30 -12.23 -13.62
N TYR A 294 -4.12 -11.25 -13.95
CA TYR A 294 -5.22 -11.39 -14.90
C TYR A 294 -4.76 -11.10 -16.33
N THR A 295 -4.09 -9.99 -16.53
CA THR A 295 -3.64 -9.55 -17.85
C THR A 295 -2.39 -10.28 -18.33
N LYS A 296 -1.54 -10.75 -17.39
CA LYS A 296 -0.20 -11.32 -17.63
C LYS A 296 0.80 -10.32 -18.22
N TYR A 297 0.48 -9.04 -18.13
CA TYR A 297 1.39 -7.92 -18.40
C TYR A 297 1.89 -7.33 -17.07
N HIS A 298 2.85 -6.42 -17.14
CA HIS A 298 3.22 -5.68 -15.93
C HIS A 298 2.02 -4.84 -15.44
N THR A 299 1.96 -4.61 -14.14
CA THR A 299 0.90 -3.81 -13.50
C THR A 299 0.81 -2.42 -14.10
N GLY A 300 -0.36 -1.77 -14.02
CA GLY A 300 -0.50 -0.35 -14.24
C GLY A 300 -0.03 0.48 -13.04
N ILE A 301 -0.30 1.78 -13.08
CA ILE A 301 0.09 2.71 -12.02
C ILE A 301 -0.83 2.65 -10.78
N GLY A 302 -1.94 1.91 -10.83
CA GLY A 302 -2.98 1.96 -9.81
C GLY A 302 -2.51 1.53 -8.43
N THR A 303 -1.94 0.33 -8.31
CA THR A 303 -1.38 -0.18 -7.03
C THR A 303 -0.25 0.74 -6.52
N PHE A 304 0.65 1.17 -7.41
CA PHE A 304 1.70 2.12 -7.04
C PHE A 304 1.12 3.41 -6.44
N CYS A 305 0.13 4.02 -7.11
CA CYS A 305 -0.49 5.26 -6.65
C CYS A 305 -1.27 5.08 -5.33
N HIS A 306 -1.89 3.91 -5.13
CA HIS A 306 -2.56 3.58 -3.87
C HIS A 306 -1.57 3.50 -2.71
N GLU A 307 -0.56 2.63 -2.80
CA GLU A 307 0.43 2.45 -1.74
C GLU A 307 1.24 3.72 -1.49
N PHE A 308 1.54 4.47 -2.54
CA PHE A 308 2.20 5.76 -2.39
C PHE A 308 1.31 6.81 -1.69
N SER A 309 -0.01 6.74 -1.86
CA SER A 309 -0.94 7.62 -1.15
C SER A 309 -0.88 7.40 0.37
N HIS A 310 -0.59 6.17 0.80
CA HIS A 310 -0.36 5.86 2.20
C HIS A 310 0.95 6.46 2.73
N VAL A 311 1.98 6.51 1.91
CA VAL A 311 3.22 7.24 2.23
C VAL A 311 2.92 8.71 2.48
N LEU A 312 2.00 9.30 1.73
CA LEU A 312 1.54 10.68 1.91
C LEU A 312 0.61 10.87 3.14
N GLY A 313 0.28 9.81 3.85
CA GLY A 313 -0.51 9.85 5.09
C GLY A 313 -2.02 9.64 4.91
N LEU A 314 -2.50 9.34 3.71
CA LEU A 314 -3.92 9.06 3.46
C LEU A 314 -4.31 7.65 3.94
N PRO A 315 -5.47 7.45 4.59
CA PRO A 315 -5.97 6.15 5.02
C PRO A 315 -6.75 5.44 3.93
N ASP A 316 -6.89 4.11 4.08
CA ASP A 316 -7.87 3.36 3.31
C ASP A 316 -9.29 3.84 3.54
N LEU A 317 -10.08 3.81 2.48
CA LEU A 317 -11.49 4.20 2.49
C LEU A 317 -12.42 3.03 2.16
N TYR A 318 -11.89 1.83 1.92
CA TYR A 318 -12.70 0.62 1.76
C TYR A 318 -13.22 0.09 3.12
N GLU A 319 -14.18 -0.80 3.04
CA GLU A 319 -14.81 -1.40 4.22
C GLU A 319 -13.89 -2.51 4.79
N THR A 320 -13.33 -2.27 5.97
CA THR A 320 -12.35 -3.15 6.62
C THR A 320 -12.94 -4.14 7.61
N THR A 321 -14.25 -4.08 7.94
CA THR A 321 -14.87 -4.98 8.93
C THR A 321 -15.22 -6.35 8.34
N GLY A 322 -15.21 -6.49 7.01
CA GLY A 322 -15.51 -7.74 6.31
C GLY A 322 -16.98 -8.17 6.35
N ASN A 323 -17.85 -7.35 6.92
CA ASN A 323 -19.29 -7.70 7.02
C ASN A 323 -20.13 -7.14 5.86
N GLY A 324 -19.55 -6.34 4.98
CA GLY A 324 -20.19 -5.76 3.79
C GLY A 324 -21.36 -4.82 4.08
N THR A 325 -21.50 -4.34 5.32
CA THR A 325 -22.64 -3.50 5.75
C THR A 325 -22.44 -2.03 5.41
N HIS A 326 -21.20 -1.59 5.24
CA HIS A 326 -20.86 -0.24 4.89
C HIS A 326 -20.67 -0.08 3.38
N LYS A 327 -21.24 0.99 2.83
CA LYS A 327 -20.99 1.38 1.44
C LYS A 327 -19.88 2.40 1.41
N THR A 328 -18.84 2.10 0.67
CA THR A 328 -17.67 2.94 0.45
C THR A 328 -17.73 3.58 -0.93
N MET A 329 -16.67 4.26 -1.34
CA MET A 329 -16.62 4.88 -2.66
C MET A 329 -16.33 3.90 -3.79
N GLY A 330 -15.84 2.69 -3.46
CA GLY A 330 -15.54 1.66 -4.44
C GLY A 330 -14.53 2.11 -5.49
N GLU A 331 -14.82 1.91 -6.75
CA GLU A 331 -13.95 2.27 -7.87
C GLU A 331 -13.74 3.79 -8.06
N TRP A 332 -14.46 4.64 -7.31
CA TRP A 332 -14.33 6.10 -7.38
C TRP A 332 -13.24 6.67 -6.46
N SER A 333 -12.59 5.87 -5.66
CA SER A 333 -11.47 6.29 -4.80
C SER A 333 -10.25 5.44 -5.05
N ILE A 334 -9.08 6.10 -5.17
CA ILE A 334 -7.78 5.44 -5.22
C ILE A 334 -7.49 4.66 -3.92
N LEU A 335 -8.09 5.05 -2.81
CA LEU A 335 -7.95 4.43 -1.49
C LEU A 335 -9.06 3.43 -1.17
N ASP A 336 -9.76 2.96 -2.19
CA ASP A 336 -10.76 1.89 -2.14
C ASP A 336 -10.45 0.92 -3.31
N TYR A 337 -11.40 0.55 -4.15
CA TYR A 337 -11.18 -0.33 -5.31
C TYR A 337 -10.70 0.38 -6.59
N GLY A 338 -10.53 1.69 -6.56
CA GLY A 338 -10.04 2.50 -7.66
C GLY A 338 -8.67 2.09 -8.25
N PRO A 339 -7.73 1.53 -7.47
CA PRO A 339 -6.48 1.00 -8.00
C PRO A 339 -6.64 0.01 -9.15
N TYR A 340 -7.73 -0.73 -9.20
CA TYR A 340 -8.00 -1.74 -10.23
C TYR A 340 -8.74 -1.22 -11.47
N SER A 341 -9.08 0.07 -11.53
CA SER A 341 -9.80 0.66 -12.66
C SER A 341 -8.98 0.52 -13.95
N ASN A 342 -9.65 0.05 -15.04
CA ASN A 342 -9.01 -0.26 -16.31
C ASN A 342 -7.82 -1.23 -16.15
N ASP A 343 -8.00 -2.31 -15.37
CA ASP A 343 -6.96 -3.27 -14.98
C ASP A 343 -5.70 -2.60 -14.41
N GLY A 344 -5.90 -1.64 -13.51
CA GLY A 344 -4.84 -0.91 -12.83
C GLY A 344 -4.18 0.23 -13.63
N ASN A 345 -4.63 0.47 -14.86
CA ASN A 345 -3.97 1.42 -15.75
C ASN A 345 -4.50 2.85 -15.65
N THR A 346 -5.73 3.03 -15.16
CA THR A 346 -6.37 4.35 -15.11
C THR A 346 -7.07 4.56 -13.77
N PRO A 347 -6.32 4.70 -12.66
CA PRO A 347 -6.92 4.92 -11.36
C PRO A 347 -7.66 6.26 -11.31
N PRO A 348 -8.74 6.36 -10.49
CA PRO A 348 -9.45 7.62 -10.32
C PRO A 348 -8.57 8.63 -9.60
N THR A 349 -8.77 9.90 -9.91
CA THR A 349 -8.08 10.98 -9.21
C THR A 349 -8.60 11.15 -7.78
N TYR A 350 -7.85 11.83 -6.93
CA TYR A 350 -8.25 12.11 -5.55
C TYR A 350 -9.58 12.85 -5.45
N SER A 351 -10.38 12.48 -4.47
CA SER A 351 -11.61 13.16 -4.11
C SER A 351 -11.33 14.56 -3.51
N ALA A 352 -12.38 15.37 -3.35
CA ALA A 352 -12.25 16.67 -2.68
C ALA A 352 -11.78 16.53 -1.22
N TYR A 353 -12.16 15.44 -0.51
CA TYR A 353 -11.72 15.15 0.85
C TYR A 353 -10.23 14.87 0.90
N GLU A 354 -9.73 13.96 0.05
CA GLU A 354 -8.31 13.59 -0.02
C GLU A 354 -7.45 14.81 -0.38
N ARG A 355 -7.86 15.60 -1.37
CA ARG A 355 -7.18 16.86 -1.71
C ARG A 355 -7.20 17.90 -0.58
N PHE A 356 -8.29 17.98 0.16
CA PHE A 356 -8.38 18.85 1.34
C PHE A 356 -7.44 18.37 2.45
N PHE A 357 -7.39 17.07 2.72
CA PHE A 357 -6.48 16.46 3.67
C PHE A 357 -5.01 16.75 3.32
N MET A 358 -4.65 16.64 2.05
CA MET A 358 -3.32 16.95 1.51
C MET A 358 -3.00 18.45 1.44
N GLY A 359 -3.96 19.33 1.72
CA GLY A 359 -3.78 20.76 1.62
C GLY A 359 -3.77 21.31 0.18
N TRP A 360 -4.05 20.48 -0.82
CA TRP A 360 -4.10 20.86 -2.23
C TRP A 360 -5.40 21.55 -2.64
N PHE A 361 -6.41 21.49 -1.79
CA PHE A 361 -7.73 22.09 -2.04
C PHE A 361 -8.27 22.78 -0.79
N LYS A 362 -8.82 23.98 -0.95
CA LYS A 362 -9.54 24.70 0.10
C LYS A 362 -11.00 24.86 -0.31
N PRO A 363 -11.95 24.22 0.38
CA PRO A 363 -13.37 24.38 0.07
C PRO A 363 -13.85 25.81 0.34
N ARG A 364 -14.78 26.29 -0.48
CA ARG A 364 -15.46 27.56 -0.19
C ARG A 364 -16.49 27.35 0.91
N VAL A 365 -16.49 28.24 1.88
CA VAL A 365 -17.61 28.35 2.82
C VAL A 365 -18.78 29.00 2.07
N LEU A 366 -19.90 28.30 1.99
CA LEU A 366 -21.13 28.87 1.45
C LEU A 366 -21.74 29.76 2.54
N THR A 367 -21.90 31.04 2.23
CA THR A 367 -22.54 32.06 3.11
C THR A 367 -23.97 32.28 2.70
#